data_4302e9356ced62d260ce9def097240da
#
_entry.id   4302e9356ced62d260ce9def097240da
#
_cell.length_a   1.000
_cell.length_b   1.000
_cell.length_c   1.000
_cell.angle_alpha   90.00
_cell.angle_beta   90.00
_cell.angle_gamma   90.00
#
_symmetry.space_group_name_H-M   'P 1'
#
loop_
_entity.id
_entity.type
_entity.pdbx_description
1 polymer ?
#
loop_
_entity_poly.entity_id
_entity_poly.type
_entity_poly.pdbx_seq_one_letter_code
_entity_poly.pdbx_strand_id
1 'polypeptide(L)'
;MKKIFFLVNKKDEFSSENYLEKHLKNFEIHIEDTLPENLDNYDLIVLWSYRKILKNISDRKNIIIFHSYDLPQGKGWAPIFFSLYENKKFFTISGILPADKVDGGDIVCQAKFEIKDNYTAEHIREFDHEISIMMIKQICEKFDKNTLHGKKQSGAESFYPRRTSEDNEIKSNSIISEVFNLLRACEKSHPAYFFYNGTKYYISITPEAKPDFPSDLEISFFNT
;
A
#
# COMPACT_ATOMS: atom_id res chain seq x y z
N MET A 1 14.11 -7.72 -22.78
CA MET A 1 13.02 -7.04 -22.05
C MET A 1 13.12 -7.48 -20.60
N LYS A 2 13.10 -6.54 -19.63
CA LYS A 2 13.17 -6.90 -18.20
C LYS A 2 11.89 -7.60 -17.78
N LYS A 3 12.02 -8.60 -16.88
CA LYS A 3 10.93 -9.43 -16.38
C LYS A 3 10.56 -9.05 -14.96
N ILE A 4 9.30 -8.73 -14.74
CA ILE A 4 8.77 -8.38 -13.41
C ILE A 4 7.76 -9.44 -12.98
N PHE A 5 7.93 -9.93 -11.75
CA PHE A 5 7.00 -10.88 -11.15
C PHE A 5 6.22 -10.20 -10.02
N PHE A 6 4.90 -10.26 -10.07
CA PHE A 6 4.02 -9.81 -8.99
C PHE A 6 3.52 -11.03 -8.21
N LEU A 7 3.93 -11.13 -6.95
CA LEU A 7 3.38 -12.09 -6.02
C LEU A 7 2.19 -11.45 -5.30
N VAL A 8 1.00 -11.99 -5.55
CA VAL A 8 -0.28 -11.48 -5.02
C VAL A 8 -0.95 -12.51 -4.12
N ASN A 9 -1.96 -12.12 -3.32
CA ASN A 9 -2.68 -13.09 -2.48
C ASN A 9 -3.56 -14.04 -3.29
N LYS A 10 -4.21 -13.50 -4.32
CA LYS A 10 -5.03 -14.23 -5.29
C LYS A 10 -4.94 -13.51 -6.63
N LYS A 11 -4.61 -14.24 -7.67
CA LYS A 11 -4.42 -13.71 -9.01
C LYS A 11 -5.69 -13.03 -9.54
N ASP A 12 -6.84 -13.65 -9.36
CA ASP A 12 -8.14 -13.17 -9.86
C ASP A 12 -8.63 -11.90 -9.13
N GLU A 13 -8.02 -11.55 -7.99
CA GLU A 13 -8.33 -10.34 -7.22
C GLU A 13 -7.34 -9.19 -7.48
N PHE A 14 -6.39 -9.37 -8.41
CA PHE A 14 -5.45 -8.30 -8.77
C PHE A 14 -6.16 -7.22 -9.59
N SER A 15 -6.22 -6.01 -9.05
CA SER A 15 -7.05 -4.91 -9.58
C SER A 15 -6.25 -3.77 -10.23
N SER A 16 -4.97 -3.99 -10.51
CA SER A 16 -4.06 -2.93 -10.98
C SER A 16 -3.64 -3.06 -12.45
N GLU A 17 -4.31 -3.91 -13.25
CA GLU A 17 -3.97 -4.17 -14.65
C GLU A 17 -3.89 -2.88 -15.49
N ASN A 18 -4.83 -1.96 -15.33
CA ASN A 18 -4.85 -0.68 -16.08
C ASN A 18 -3.60 0.15 -15.83
N TYR A 19 -3.04 0.08 -14.60
CA TYR A 19 -1.80 0.80 -14.27
C TYR A 19 -0.57 0.07 -14.80
N LEU A 20 -0.58 -1.28 -14.86
CA LEU A 20 0.46 -2.05 -15.53
C LEU A 20 0.54 -1.68 -17.01
N GLU A 21 -0.59 -1.67 -17.72
CA GLU A 21 -0.66 -1.28 -19.13
C GLU A 21 -0.19 0.17 -19.34
N LYS A 22 -0.55 1.08 -18.45
CA LYS A 22 -0.16 2.49 -18.52
C LYS A 22 1.35 2.70 -18.32
N HIS A 23 1.96 2.00 -17.36
CA HIS A 23 3.32 2.31 -16.92
C HIS A 23 4.37 1.24 -17.26
N LEU A 24 3.97 -0.03 -17.43
CA LEU A 24 4.88 -1.16 -17.56
C LEU A 24 4.78 -1.92 -18.90
N LYS A 25 4.14 -1.35 -19.92
CA LYS A 25 3.94 -1.97 -21.25
C LYS A 25 5.22 -2.49 -21.93
N ASN A 26 6.39 -1.97 -21.55
CA ASN A 26 7.69 -2.36 -22.09
C ASN A 26 8.39 -3.45 -21.27
N PHE A 27 7.69 -4.06 -20.31
CA PHE A 27 8.19 -5.11 -19.44
C PHE A 27 7.43 -6.40 -19.68
N GLU A 28 8.07 -7.55 -19.43
CA GLU A 28 7.39 -8.84 -19.36
C GLU A 28 6.84 -9.03 -17.94
N ILE A 29 5.52 -9.14 -17.80
CA ILE A 29 4.84 -9.16 -16.51
C ILE A 29 4.28 -10.55 -16.24
N HIS A 30 4.59 -11.08 -15.06
CA HIS A 30 4.02 -12.31 -14.53
C HIS A 30 3.31 -12.02 -13.22
N ILE A 31 2.07 -12.51 -13.06
CA ILE A 31 1.24 -12.30 -11.87
C ILE A 31 0.79 -13.65 -11.36
N GLU A 32 1.22 -14.05 -10.16
CA GLU A 32 0.87 -15.33 -9.56
C GLU A 32 0.69 -15.20 -8.03
N ASP A 33 0.04 -16.18 -7.41
CA ASP A 33 -0.17 -16.25 -5.97
C ASP A 33 0.81 -17.18 -5.23
N THR A 34 1.75 -17.75 -5.96
CA THR A 34 2.86 -18.57 -5.47
C THR A 34 4.17 -18.08 -6.02
N LEU A 35 5.25 -18.18 -5.23
CA LEU A 35 6.60 -17.83 -5.70
C LEU A 35 7.03 -18.75 -6.84
N PRO A 36 7.75 -18.22 -7.83
CA PRO A 36 8.36 -19.05 -8.88
C PRO A 36 9.44 -19.96 -8.29
N GLU A 37 9.67 -21.12 -8.91
CA GLU A 37 10.71 -22.07 -8.49
C GLU A 37 12.10 -21.43 -8.49
N ASN A 38 12.38 -20.59 -9.47
CA ASN A 38 13.66 -19.89 -9.59
C ASN A 38 13.46 -18.35 -9.62
N LEU A 39 13.78 -17.71 -8.50
CA LEU A 39 13.68 -16.26 -8.33
C LEU A 39 14.67 -15.49 -9.22
N ASP A 40 15.75 -16.13 -9.66
CA ASP A 40 16.76 -15.52 -10.50
C ASP A 40 16.33 -15.38 -11.98
N ASN A 41 15.17 -15.90 -12.36
CA ASN A 41 14.59 -15.68 -13.69
C ASN A 41 13.99 -14.30 -13.87
N TYR A 42 13.82 -13.52 -12.78
CA TYR A 42 13.16 -12.21 -12.79
C TYR A 42 14.14 -11.10 -12.42
N ASP A 43 14.02 -9.97 -13.10
CA ASP A 43 14.79 -8.76 -12.80
C ASP A 43 14.29 -8.11 -11.52
N LEU A 44 12.97 -8.16 -11.29
CA LEU A 44 12.33 -7.67 -10.07
C LEU A 44 11.16 -8.58 -9.69
N ILE A 45 11.04 -8.86 -8.39
CA ILE A 45 9.90 -9.53 -7.77
C ILE A 45 9.25 -8.55 -6.82
N VAL A 46 7.97 -8.30 -7.01
CA VAL A 46 7.17 -7.37 -6.20
C VAL A 46 6.21 -8.17 -5.33
N LEU A 47 6.31 -8.05 -4.02
CA LEU A 47 5.30 -8.55 -3.10
C LEU A 47 4.18 -7.52 -3.00
N TRP A 48 3.08 -7.77 -3.72
CA TRP A 48 1.96 -6.84 -3.83
C TRP A 48 0.88 -7.11 -2.80
N SER A 49 0.83 -6.32 -1.75
CA SER A 49 -0.12 -6.50 -0.63
C SER A 49 -0.16 -7.94 -0.09
N TYR A 50 0.94 -8.66 -0.21
CA TYR A 50 1.03 -10.08 0.11
C TYR A 50 0.99 -10.30 1.62
N ARG A 51 0.09 -11.21 2.09
CA ARG A 51 -0.24 -11.36 3.51
C ARG A 51 0.46 -12.53 4.20
N LYS A 52 1.16 -13.40 3.44
CA LYS A 52 1.87 -14.54 4.01
C LYS A 52 3.33 -14.17 4.25
N ILE A 53 3.88 -14.64 5.36
CA ILE A 53 5.31 -14.47 5.66
C ILE A 53 6.09 -15.45 4.79
N LEU A 54 7.03 -14.91 4.03
CA LEU A 54 7.97 -15.70 3.24
C LEU A 54 9.27 -15.88 4.02
N LYS A 55 9.85 -17.07 3.92
CA LYS A 55 11.14 -17.41 4.56
C LYS A 55 12.25 -17.45 3.51
N ASN A 56 13.49 -17.25 3.94
CA ASN A 56 14.70 -17.37 3.10
C ASN A 56 14.74 -16.42 1.90
N ILE A 57 14.20 -15.20 2.06
CA ILE A 57 14.25 -14.15 1.03
C ILE A 57 14.96 -12.87 1.50
N SER A 58 15.37 -12.77 2.77
CA SER A 58 15.95 -11.56 3.36
C SER A 58 17.24 -11.07 2.69
N ASP A 59 18.01 -11.98 2.06
CA ASP A 59 19.24 -11.62 1.35
C ASP A 59 19.01 -11.23 -0.13
N ARG A 60 17.77 -11.32 -0.61
CA ARG A 60 17.46 -11.05 -2.00
C ARG A 60 17.44 -9.55 -2.32
N LYS A 61 18.17 -9.15 -3.36
CA LYS A 61 18.28 -7.77 -3.84
C LYS A 61 17.48 -7.52 -5.13
N ASN A 62 16.68 -8.48 -5.57
CA ASN A 62 15.70 -8.36 -6.65
C ASN A 62 14.26 -8.50 -6.15
N ILE A 63 14.02 -8.43 -4.83
CA ILE A 63 12.67 -8.45 -4.25
C ILE A 63 12.40 -7.12 -3.59
N ILE A 64 11.21 -6.57 -3.83
CA ILE A 64 10.72 -5.35 -3.18
C ILE A 64 9.33 -5.60 -2.60
N ILE A 65 9.07 -5.00 -1.44
CA ILE A 65 7.79 -5.01 -0.75
C ILE A 65 7.31 -3.57 -0.66
N PHE A 66 6.06 -3.29 -1.04
CA PHE A 66 5.46 -1.98 -0.84
C PHE A 66 4.61 -1.97 0.42
N HIS A 67 4.87 -1.01 1.29
CA HIS A 67 4.12 -0.76 2.52
C HIS A 67 3.69 0.71 2.57
N SER A 68 2.40 0.94 2.74
CA SER A 68 1.77 2.25 2.54
C SER A 68 1.82 3.12 3.80
N TYR A 69 2.99 3.24 4.42
CA TYR A 69 3.23 4.09 5.59
C TYR A 69 4.67 4.61 5.66
N ASP A 70 4.90 5.63 6.51
CA ASP A 70 6.22 6.23 6.74
C ASP A 70 7.04 5.41 7.75
N LEU A 71 7.67 4.34 7.23
CA LEU A 71 8.45 3.42 8.04
C LEU A 71 9.64 4.11 8.74
N PRO A 72 9.90 3.76 10.03
CA PRO A 72 9.47 2.58 10.78
C PRO A 72 8.12 2.71 11.50
N GLN A 73 7.38 3.77 11.33
CA GLN A 73 6.05 3.89 11.91
C GLN A 73 5.02 3.13 11.09
N GLY A 74 3.91 2.73 11.71
CA GLY A 74 2.74 2.16 11.05
C GLY A 74 2.97 0.82 10.36
N LYS A 75 3.91 0.01 10.86
CA LYS A 75 4.08 -1.39 10.43
C LYS A 75 2.81 -2.19 10.68
N GLY A 76 2.60 -3.26 9.93
CA GLY A 76 1.51 -4.19 10.14
C GLY A 76 0.30 -3.94 9.25
N TRP A 77 -0.90 -3.85 9.83
CA TRP A 77 -2.15 -3.96 9.08
C TRP A 77 -2.81 -2.62 8.75
N ALA A 78 -3.55 -2.61 7.62
CA ALA A 78 -4.46 -1.53 7.21
C ALA A 78 -3.87 -0.10 7.24
N PRO A 79 -2.67 0.13 6.65
CA PRO A 79 -1.99 1.42 6.71
C PRO A 79 -2.82 2.58 6.13
N ILE A 80 -3.56 2.36 5.04
CA ILE A 80 -4.45 3.38 4.45
C ILE A 80 -5.52 3.81 5.45
N PHE A 81 -6.16 2.83 6.11
CA PHE A 81 -7.18 3.15 7.11
C PHE A 81 -6.61 4.02 8.24
N PHE A 82 -5.48 3.60 8.84
CA PHE A 82 -4.91 4.35 9.96
C PHE A 82 -4.40 5.73 9.56
N SER A 83 -3.90 5.90 8.33
CA SER A 83 -3.50 7.21 7.83
C SER A 83 -4.67 8.20 7.80
N LEU A 84 -5.84 7.76 7.35
CA LEU A 84 -7.05 8.59 7.30
C LEU A 84 -7.71 8.73 8.68
N TYR A 85 -7.83 7.63 9.43
CA TYR A 85 -8.46 7.61 10.75
C TYR A 85 -7.75 8.53 11.74
N GLU A 86 -6.41 8.50 11.76
CA GLU A 86 -5.57 9.34 12.61
C GLU A 86 -5.36 10.75 12.03
N ASN A 87 -6.00 11.07 10.92
CA ASN A 87 -5.88 12.36 10.24
C ASN A 87 -4.43 12.77 9.97
N LYS A 88 -3.63 11.83 9.43
CA LYS A 88 -2.24 12.13 9.06
C LYS A 88 -2.21 13.20 7.97
N LYS A 89 -1.26 14.11 8.06
CA LYS A 89 -1.09 15.17 7.06
C LYS A 89 -0.63 14.62 5.71
N PHE A 90 0.22 13.60 5.73
CA PHE A 90 0.80 13.02 4.53
C PHE A 90 0.53 11.52 4.46
N PHE A 91 0.32 11.04 3.24
CA PHE A 91 0.38 9.62 2.92
C PHE A 91 1.76 9.29 2.37
N THR A 92 2.34 8.19 2.83
CA THR A 92 3.66 7.74 2.41
C THR A 92 3.58 6.30 1.95
N ILE A 93 4.23 5.98 0.83
CA ILE A 93 4.40 4.63 0.32
C ILE A 93 5.89 4.32 0.40
N SER A 94 6.27 3.26 1.10
CA SER A 94 7.64 2.81 1.26
C SER A 94 7.89 1.53 0.47
N GLY A 95 8.82 1.55 -0.47
CA GLY A 95 9.37 0.35 -1.12
C GLY A 95 10.57 -0.13 -0.33
N ILE A 96 10.51 -1.35 0.23
CA ILE A 96 11.54 -1.90 1.13
C ILE A 96 12.09 -3.22 0.62
N LEU A 97 13.32 -3.53 0.98
CA LEU A 97 13.89 -4.86 0.82
C LEU A 97 13.21 -5.85 1.77
N PRO A 98 13.19 -7.16 1.45
CA PRO A 98 12.75 -8.15 2.41
C PRO A 98 13.67 -8.21 3.62
N ALA A 99 13.10 -8.55 4.79
CA ALA A 99 13.81 -8.74 6.04
C ALA A 99 13.12 -9.83 6.88
N ASP A 100 13.80 -10.31 7.92
CA ASP A 100 13.23 -11.32 8.84
C ASP A 100 12.12 -10.73 9.72
N LYS A 101 12.16 -9.41 9.96
CA LYS A 101 11.10 -8.70 10.69
C LYS A 101 10.06 -8.16 9.69
N VAL A 102 8.78 -8.28 10.04
CA VAL A 102 7.68 -7.70 9.26
C VAL A 102 7.91 -6.20 9.08
N ASP A 103 7.83 -5.73 7.83
CA ASP A 103 8.04 -4.35 7.40
C ASP A 103 9.36 -3.73 7.92
N GLY A 104 10.37 -4.58 8.19
CA GLY A 104 11.63 -4.17 8.82
C GLY A 104 12.80 -3.97 7.87
N GLY A 105 12.60 -4.14 6.56
CA GLY A 105 13.65 -4.04 5.55
C GLY A 105 14.14 -2.62 5.30
N ASP A 106 15.32 -2.51 4.69
CA ASP A 106 15.90 -1.22 4.31
C ASP A 106 15.03 -0.54 3.25
N ILE A 107 14.85 0.77 3.35
CA ILE A 107 13.99 1.57 2.45
C ILE A 107 14.75 1.88 1.17
N VAL A 108 14.30 1.33 0.06
CA VAL A 108 14.83 1.57 -1.30
C VAL A 108 14.31 2.88 -1.87
N CYS A 109 13.02 3.13 -1.69
CA CYS A 109 12.33 4.31 -2.20
C CYS A 109 11.13 4.66 -1.34
N GLN A 110 10.73 5.92 -1.41
CA GLN A 110 9.49 6.41 -0.79
C GLN A 110 8.79 7.37 -1.75
N ALA A 111 7.46 7.32 -1.75
CA ALA A 111 6.61 8.33 -2.33
C ALA A 111 5.78 8.98 -1.23
N LYS A 112 5.53 10.28 -1.35
CA LYS A 112 4.80 11.06 -0.34
C LYS A 112 3.95 12.12 -1.01
N PHE A 113 2.73 12.32 -0.49
CA PHE A 113 1.82 13.40 -0.89
C PHE A 113 0.91 13.82 0.26
N GLU A 114 0.32 15.01 0.21
CA GLU A 114 -0.59 15.51 1.23
C GLU A 114 -1.97 14.86 1.13
N ILE A 115 -2.51 14.43 2.27
CA ILE A 115 -3.89 13.90 2.36
C ILE A 115 -4.85 15.08 2.42
N LYS A 116 -5.67 15.24 1.37
CA LYS A 116 -6.70 16.27 1.31
C LYS A 116 -7.99 15.82 1.99
N ASP A 117 -8.81 16.77 2.44
CA ASP A 117 -10.06 16.48 3.16
C ASP A 117 -11.07 15.65 2.33
N ASN A 118 -11.05 15.80 1.00
CA ASN A 118 -11.92 15.06 0.10
C ASN A 118 -11.38 13.68 -0.30
N TYR A 119 -10.24 13.23 0.26
CA TYR A 119 -9.72 11.89 0.01
C TYR A 119 -10.39 10.86 0.94
N THR A 120 -10.92 9.80 0.34
CA THR A 120 -11.41 8.58 1.02
C THR A 120 -10.39 7.44 0.86
N ALA A 121 -10.60 6.34 1.57
CA ALA A 121 -9.73 5.16 1.46
C ALA A 121 -9.67 4.60 0.04
N GLU A 122 -10.77 4.68 -0.72
CA GLU A 122 -10.81 4.25 -2.13
C GLU A 122 -9.88 5.11 -3.01
N HIS A 123 -9.92 6.44 -2.83
CA HIS A 123 -9.05 7.34 -3.59
C HIS A 123 -7.57 7.12 -3.24
N ILE A 124 -7.25 7.02 -1.94
CA ILE A 124 -5.88 6.73 -1.50
C ILE A 124 -5.41 5.39 -2.05
N ARG A 125 -6.26 4.35 -2.11
CA ARG A 125 -5.90 3.05 -2.67
C ARG A 125 -5.63 3.12 -4.18
N GLU A 126 -6.43 3.87 -4.95
CA GLU A 126 -6.18 4.11 -6.37
C GLU A 126 -4.81 4.78 -6.57
N PHE A 127 -4.53 5.84 -5.80
CA PHE A 127 -3.24 6.55 -5.86
C PHE A 127 -2.08 5.67 -5.43
N ASP A 128 -2.22 4.93 -4.32
CA ASP A 128 -1.22 3.99 -3.81
C ASP A 128 -0.82 2.95 -4.88
N HIS A 129 -1.81 2.36 -5.57
CA HIS A 129 -1.58 1.39 -6.63
C HIS A 129 -0.86 2.05 -7.83
N GLU A 130 -1.34 3.18 -8.33
CA GLU A 130 -0.73 3.86 -9.47
C GLU A 130 0.69 4.31 -9.16
N ILE A 131 0.91 4.96 -8.01
CA ILE A 131 2.22 5.45 -7.57
C ILE A 131 3.20 4.30 -7.35
N SER A 132 2.77 3.21 -6.72
CA SER A 132 3.62 2.02 -6.54
C SER A 132 4.09 1.46 -7.87
N ILE A 133 3.22 1.40 -8.89
CA ILE A 133 3.60 0.93 -10.23
C ILE A 133 4.54 1.92 -10.93
N MET A 134 4.34 3.24 -10.74
CA MET A 134 5.30 4.25 -11.22
C MET A 134 6.68 4.07 -10.57
N MET A 135 6.73 3.78 -9.27
CA MET A 135 7.97 3.49 -8.54
C MET A 135 8.64 2.21 -9.05
N ILE A 136 7.88 1.13 -9.30
CA ILE A 136 8.38 -0.12 -9.90
C ILE A 136 9.02 0.14 -11.25
N LYS A 137 8.37 0.93 -12.13
CA LYS A 137 8.94 1.32 -13.41
C LYS A 137 10.30 1.99 -13.22
N GLN A 138 10.38 3.00 -12.36
CA GLN A 138 11.62 3.74 -12.12
C GLN A 138 12.72 2.83 -11.52
N ILE A 139 12.37 1.88 -10.64
CA ILE A 139 13.31 0.87 -10.13
C ILE A 139 13.89 0.07 -11.30
N CYS A 140 13.04 -0.46 -12.16
CA CYS A 140 13.49 -1.26 -13.31
C CYS A 140 14.32 -0.46 -14.32
N GLU A 141 14.08 0.84 -14.46
CA GLU A 141 14.84 1.72 -15.35
C GLU A 141 16.20 2.14 -14.78
N LYS A 142 16.26 2.36 -13.46
CA LYS A 142 17.45 2.93 -12.80
C LYS A 142 18.42 1.87 -12.27
N PHE A 143 17.96 0.68 -11.94
CA PHE A 143 18.75 -0.32 -11.23
C PHE A 143 18.86 -1.62 -12.02
N ASP A 144 20.05 -2.25 -11.91
CA ASP A 144 20.26 -3.56 -12.44
C ASP A 144 19.73 -4.64 -11.50
N LYS A 145 19.58 -5.85 -12.03
CA LYS A 145 19.16 -7.01 -11.27
C LYS A 145 20.10 -7.27 -10.09
N ASN A 146 19.54 -7.59 -8.93
CA ASN A 146 20.25 -7.88 -7.69
C ASN A 146 21.12 -6.72 -7.15
N THR A 147 20.85 -5.46 -7.55
CA THR A 147 21.60 -4.29 -7.07
C THR A 147 20.78 -3.37 -6.18
N LEU A 148 19.58 -3.77 -5.78
CA LEU A 148 18.78 -2.95 -4.89
C LEU A 148 19.43 -2.85 -3.51
N HIS A 149 19.65 -1.61 -3.08
CA HIS A 149 20.09 -1.24 -1.75
C HIS A 149 19.10 -0.25 -1.16
N GLY A 150 19.14 -0.02 0.13
CA GLY A 150 18.27 0.94 0.79
C GLY A 150 18.93 1.54 2.02
N LYS A 151 18.36 2.64 2.51
CA LYS A 151 18.71 3.19 3.81
C LYS A 151 18.05 2.38 4.92
N LYS A 152 18.75 2.19 6.03
CA LYS A 152 18.16 1.60 7.25
C LYS A 152 17.02 2.46 7.76
N GLN A 153 15.98 1.81 8.24
CA GLN A 153 14.92 2.50 8.98
C GLN A 153 15.50 3.09 10.27
N SER A 154 15.07 4.30 10.63
CA SER A 154 15.52 5.00 11.85
C SER A 154 14.37 5.72 12.52
N GLY A 155 14.38 5.78 13.85
CA GLY A 155 13.33 6.39 14.66
C GLY A 155 12.50 5.36 15.45
N ALA A 156 11.44 5.84 16.08
CA ALA A 156 10.53 5.00 16.86
C ALA A 156 9.66 4.14 15.95
N GLU A 157 9.57 2.85 16.26
CA GLU A 157 8.67 1.92 15.56
C GLU A 157 7.26 2.00 16.15
N SER A 158 6.25 1.81 15.29
CA SER A 158 4.87 1.55 15.72
C SER A 158 4.24 0.46 14.86
N PHE A 159 3.25 -0.24 15.43
CA PHE A 159 2.57 -1.36 14.78
C PHE A 159 1.05 -1.18 14.88
N TYR A 160 0.37 -1.41 13.78
CA TYR A 160 -1.08 -1.48 13.75
C TYR A 160 -1.56 -2.93 13.78
N PRO A 161 -2.53 -3.24 14.65
CA PRO A 161 -3.14 -4.56 14.71
C PRO A 161 -4.00 -4.83 13.47
N ARG A 162 -4.33 -6.12 13.28
CA ARG A 162 -5.34 -6.51 12.31
C ARG A 162 -6.70 -5.99 12.77
N ARG A 163 -7.39 -5.31 11.87
CA ARG A 163 -8.75 -4.79 12.11
C ARG A 163 -9.80 -5.88 11.95
N THR A 164 -10.90 -5.68 12.66
CA THR A 164 -12.13 -6.47 12.54
C THR A 164 -13.27 -5.58 12.05
N SER A 165 -14.43 -6.16 11.75
CA SER A 165 -15.62 -5.39 11.40
C SER A 165 -16.14 -4.52 12.55
N GLU A 166 -15.83 -4.87 13.79
CA GLU A 166 -16.23 -4.12 15.00
C GLU A 166 -15.56 -2.76 15.09
N ASP A 167 -14.36 -2.63 14.52
CA ASP A 167 -13.63 -1.34 14.43
C ASP A 167 -14.34 -0.30 13.55
N ASN A 168 -15.37 -0.70 12.82
CA ASN A 168 -16.15 0.17 11.92
C ASN A 168 -17.48 0.63 12.53
N GLU A 169 -17.77 0.26 13.78
CA GLU A 169 -19.01 0.63 14.44
C GLU A 169 -19.02 2.10 14.86
N ILE A 170 -20.13 2.77 14.59
CA ILE A 170 -20.41 4.15 14.99
C ILE A 170 -21.60 4.13 15.95
N LYS A 171 -21.55 4.92 16.99
CA LYS A 171 -22.72 5.12 17.85
C LYS A 171 -23.81 5.88 17.09
N SER A 172 -25.07 5.46 17.21
CA SER A 172 -26.20 6.06 16.48
C SER A 172 -26.46 7.56 16.82
N ASN A 173 -25.88 8.03 17.91
CA ASN A 173 -25.95 9.44 18.33
C ASN A 173 -24.64 10.21 18.08
N SER A 174 -23.70 9.67 17.33
CA SER A 174 -22.45 10.37 17.00
C SER A 174 -22.70 11.57 16.09
N ILE A 175 -21.92 12.62 16.30
CA ILE A 175 -21.90 13.79 15.42
C ILE A 175 -20.99 13.46 14.21
N ILE A 176 -21.45 13.78 13.00
CA ILE A 176 -20.75 13.43 11.75
C ILE A 176 -19.29 13.93 11.75
N SER A 177 -19.03 15.15 12.24
CA SER A 177 -17.67 15.70 12.31
C SER A 177 -16.72 14.90 13.20
N GLU A 178 -17.24 14.24 14.24
CA GLU A 178 -16.43 13.42 15.16
C GLU A 178 -16.07 12.07 14.55
N VAL A 179 -16.93 11.54 13.67
CA VAL A 179 -16.72 10.23 13.03
C VAL A 179 -16.26 10.33 11.57
N PHE A 180 -16.07 11.54 11.08
CA PHE A 180 -15.75 11.79 9.66
C PHE A 180 -14.49 11.03 9.21
N ASN A 181 -13.44 11.02 10.02
CA ASN A 181 -12.22 10.29 9.69
C ASN A 181 -12.43 8.77 9.65
N LEU A 182 -13.29 8.22 10.51
CA LEU A 182 -13.67 6.81 10.43
C LEU A 182 -14.46 6.54 9.14
N LEU A 183 -15.42 7.41 8.81
CA LEU A 183 -16.25 7.25 7.61
C LEU A 183 -15.40 7.26 6.33
N ARG A 184 -14.46 8.23 6.19
CA ARG A 184 -13.61 8.31 5.00
C ARG A 184 -12.51 7.24 4.95
N ALA A 185 -12.16 6.64 6.10
CA ALA A 185 -11.19 5.54 6.19
C ALA A 185 -11.80 4.17 5.92
N CYS A 186 -13.12 4.01 6.04
CA CYS A 186 -13.83 2.78 5.71
C CYS A 186 -14.05 2.66 4.21
N GLU A 187 -13.80 1.47 3.66
CA GLU A 187 -14.03 1.15 2.26
C GLU A 187 -15.42 0.55 2.03
N LYS A 188 -15.95 0.61 0.80
CA LYS A 188 -17.24 -0.01 0.45
C LYS A 188 -17.30 -1.51 0.73
N SER A 189 -16.16 -2.21 0.62
CA SER A 189 -16.04 -3.63 0.97
C SER A 189 -16.12 -3.88 2.48
N HIS A 190 -15.78 -2.88 3.30
CA HIS A 190 -15.77 -2.92 4.76
C HIS A 190 -16.33 -1.59 5.30
N PRO A 191 -17.66 -1.32 5.08
CA PRO A 191 -18.24 -0.03 5.40
C PRO A 191 -18.35 0.21 6.89
N ALA A 192 -18.42 1.48 7.28
CA ALA A 192 -18.86 1.86 8.61
C ALA A 192 -20.34 1.47 8.83
N TYR A 193 -20.72 1.23 10.08
CA TYR A 193 -22.10 0.87 10.40
C TYR A 193 -22.51 1.37 11.79
N PHE A 194 -23.81 1.39 12.00
CA PHE A 194 -24.42 1.65 13.31
C PHE A 194 -25.68 0.80 13.51
N PHE A 195 -26.11 0.70 14.76
CA PHE A 195 -27.39 0.07 15.09
C PHE A 195 -28.45 1.12 15.42
N TYR A 196 -29.65 0.93 14.86
CA TYR A 196 -30.85 1.70 15.21
C TYR A 196 -32.01 0.76 15.43
N ASN A 197 -32.61 0.81 16.62
CA ASN A 197 -33.70 -0.10 17.05
C ASN A 197 -33.37 -1.59 16.79
N GLY A 198 -32.13 -2.02 17.09
CA GLY A 198 -31.70 -3.40 16.93
C GLY A 198 -31.35 -3.80 15.49
N THR A 199 -31.54 -2.92 14.51
CA THR A 199 -31.19 -3.17 13.10
C THR A 199 -29.86 -2.52 12.77
N LYS A 200 -28.97 -3.27 12.07
CA LYS A 200 -27.67 -2.81 11.59
C LYS A 200 -27.85 -2.05 10.28
N TYR A 201 -27.32 -0.83 10.22
CA TYR A 201 -27.29 0.00 9.01
C TYR A 201 -25.85 0.31 8.61
N TYR A 202 -25.55 0.27 7.32
CA TYR A 202 -24.27 0.66 6.77
C TYR A 202 -24.30 2.13 6.32
N ILE A 203 -23.17 2.81 6.49
CA ILE A 203 -23.00 4.19 6.07
C ILE A 203 -21.68 4.34 5.30
N SER A 204 -21.73 5.08 4.21
CA SER A 204 -20.55 5.47 3.43
C SER A 204 -20.65 6.93 3.02
N ILE A 205 -19.53 7.56 2.78
CA ILE A 205 -19.46 8.92 2.28
C ILE A 205 -18.75 8.94 0.94
N THR A 206 -19.17 9.86 0.09
CA THR A 206 -18.54 10.09 -1.22
C THR A 206 -18.45 11.59 -1.42
N PRO A 207 -17.28 12.14 -1.79
CA PRO A 207 -17.18 13.56 -2.13
C PRO A 207 -17.97 13.85 -3.40
N GLU A 208 -18.47 15.08 -3.55
CA GLU A 208 -19.25 15.51 -4.72
C GLU A 208 -18.46 15.32 -6.02
N ALA A 209 -17.17 15.66 -6.02
CA ALA A 209 -16.30 15.47 -7.18
C ALA A 209 -15.20 14.45 -6.85
N LYS A 210 -14.85 13.61 -7.85
CA LYS A 210 -13.70 12.73 -7.74
C LYS A 210 -12.43 13.57 -7.56
N PRO A 211 -11.61 13.29 -6.53
CA PRO A 211 -10.34 13.98 -6.35
C PRO A 211 -9.39 13.74 -7.52
N ASP A 212 -8.62 14.78 -7.85
CA ASP A 212 -7.52 14.67 -8.80
C ASP A 212 -6.34 13.88 -8.21
N PHE A 213 -5.53 13.33 -9.09
CA PHE A 213 -4.25 12.70 -8.71
C PHE A 213 -3.36 13.73 -7.98
N PRO A 214 -2.62 13.32 -6.92
CA PRO A 214 -1.80 14.25 -6.13
C PRO A 214 -0.79 15.02 -6.97
N SER A 215 -0.94 16.35 -7.02
CA SER A 215 -0.04 17.24 -7.76
C SER A 215 1.26 17.56 -7.01
N ASP A 216 1.29 17.28 -5.72
CA ASP A 216 2.41 17.46 -4.79
C ASP A 216 3.19 16.15 -4.54
N LEU A 217 3.00 15.14 -5.38
CA LEU A 217 3.67 13.85 -5.27
C LEU A 217 5.19 14.01 -5.38
N GLU A 218 5.90 13.58 -4.34
CA GLU A 218 7.35 13.47 -4.30
C GLU A 218 7.77 12.00 -4.26
N ILE A 219 8.72 11.60 -5.12
CA ILE A 219 9.29 10.24 -5.12
C ILE A 219 10.80 10.34 -4.91
N SER A 220 11.32 9.67 -3.89
CA SER A 220 12.73 9.61 -3.51
C SER A 220 13.26 8.19 -3.57
N PHE A 221 14.50 8.03 -4.04
CA PHE A 221 15.23 6.76 -4.06
C PHE A 221 16.47 6.86 -3.17
N PHE A 222 16.73 5.82 -2.38
CA PHE A 222 17.81 5.77 -1.40
C PHE A 222 18.87 4.70 -1.74
N ASN A 223 18.88 4.26 -2.97
CA ASN A 223 19.86 3.32 -3.49
C ASN A 223 21.16 4.08 -3.77
N THR A 224 22.04 4.14 -2.79
CA THR A 224 23.37 4.76 -2.86
C THR A 224 24.47 3.72 -2.92
#